data_129f98f02377bbea434108e88d1d9b4c
#
_entry.id   129f98f02377bbea434108e88d1d9b4c
#
_cell.length_a   1.000
_cell.length_b   1.000
_cell.length_c   1.000
_cell.angle_alpha   90.00
_cell.angle_beta   90.00
_cell.angle_gamma   90.00
#
_symmetry.space_group_name_H-M   'P 1'
#
loop_
_entity.id
_entity.type
_entity.pdbx_description
1 polymer ?
#
loop_
_entity_poly.entity_id
_entity_poly.type
_entity_poly.pdbx_seq_one_letter_code
_entity_poly.pdbx_strand_id
1 'polypeptide(L)'
;MKKLIALLLVLATLLGGCGGAAEPATEATTEATTEPTTEPTTEPTTEPAPTYVNPLNGEISEIPYTGRVFATTISNVPAALPHVNAKEADIIMEMFVNSSVVRCIGLFHDISKVDAIGSTRSTRPMFNDIAEHYDAVLSHAGGTNTALVNANEHGITHYNVDSLYRKVDDPLKAGTAYRDKEYKHGEHNLFLSGPGIVAYAQSEGIQTTDLPERDYGLIFAEDGTPINSEAADTIVLQMKYKSTKKETVMEYDAEAGTYTWWQYGEMMADQITEEPETFENVVMMFVPMTTMKHGYHVADFLPGGTGYYACNGRLTPITWTCAGDKEPFRFFTAEGDPLPFGAGKTYIAISSPEGTVEWTAKEPEVPETTEATVPETTAATVPETAETTAP
;
A
#
# COMPACT_ATOMS: atom_id res chain seq x y z
N MET A 1 -29.23 21.50 45.54
CA MET A 1 -28.29 22.04 46.54
C MET A 1 -26.96 22.16 45.86
N LYS A 2 -26.67 23.23 45.30
CA LYS A 2 -25.77 24.40 45.54
C LYS A 2 -24.53 24.06 46.32
N LYS A 3 -23.33 24.25 45.68
CA LYS A 3 -22.09 24.91 46.10
C LYS A 3 -21.01 24.53 45.07
N LEU A 4 -20.51 25.31 44.22
CA LEU A 4 -19.83 26.64 44.14
C LEU A 4 -18.58 26.77 45.01
N ILE A 5 -17.52 27.41 44.43
CA ILE A 5 -16.32 28.07 44.99
C ILE A 5 -15.08 27.20 45.01
N ALA A 6 -13.86 27.66 44.58
CA ALA A 6 -13.35 28.98 44.23
C ALA A 6 -12.02 28.91 43.46
N LEU A 7 -11.84 29.93 42.66
CA LEU A 7 -10.60 30.45 42.02
C LEU A 7 -9.62 30.97 43.06
N LEU A 8 -8.30 30.76 42.89
CA LEU A 8 -7.29 31.54 43.57
C LEU A 8 -6.10 31.82 42.65
N LEU A 9 -6.09 33.08 42.19
CA LEU A 9 -4.94 33.78 41.65
C LEU A 9 -4.05 34.22 42.80
N VAL A 10 -2.72 34.08 42.67
CA VAL A 10 -1.75 34.86 43.48
C VAL A 10 -0.71 35.48 42.54
N LEU A 11 -0.77 36.82 42.54
CA LEU A 11 0.16 37.75 41.92
C LEU A 11 0.96 38.42 43.10
N ALA A 12 2.30 38.52 43.01
CA ALA A 12 3.10 39.49 43.76
C ALA A 12 4.50 39.53 43.16
N THR A 13 4.90 40.54 42.41
CA THR A 13 5.44 41.90 42.68
C THR A 13 6.82 41.93 43.37
N LEU A 14 7.82 42.27 42.57
CA LEU A 14 8.71 43.43 42.59
C LEU A 14 9.21 43.99 43.94
N LEU A 15 10.54 44.30 43.96
CA LEU A 15 11.32 45.41 44.48
C LEU A 15 12.70 44.92 44.93
N GLY A 16 13.89 45.39 44.51
CA GLY A 16 14.33 46.77 44.35
C GLY A 16 15.44 46.99 45.29
N GLY A 17 16.63 47.45 44.87
CA GLY A 17 17.69 47.84 45.78
C GLY A 17 18.94 48.31 45.04
N CYS A 18 19.11 49.62 45.03
CA CYS A 18 20.23 50.40 44.49
C CYS A 18 21.47 50.50 45.44
N GLY A 19 22.57 50.85 44.80
CA GLY A 19 23.68 51.61 45.42
C GLY A 19 25.04 50.95 45.27
N GLY A 20 26.09 51.56 44.82
CA GLY A 20 26.56 52.88 44.70
C GLY A 20 27.92 52.89 44.01
N ALA A 21 28.28 54.03 43.47
CA ALA A 21 29.41 54.35 42.65
C ALA A 21 30.75 54.50 43.39
N ALA A 22 31.87 54.27 42.72
CA ALA A 22 33.12 55.07 42.82
C ALA A 22 34.05 54.71 41.62
N GLU A 23 34.34 55.69 40.79
CA GLU A 23 35.55 55.86 39.95
C GLU A 23 36.62 56.67 40.76
N PRO A 24 37.84 56.92 40.24
CA PRO A 24 38.63 56.36 39.15
C PRO A 24 40.11 56.08 39.51
N ALA A 25 40.87 55.40 38.65
CA ALA A 25 42.26 55.69 38.44
C ALA A 25 42.78 55.20 37.10
N THR A 26 43.29 56.13 36.35
CA THR A 26 44.00 56.01 35.08
C THR A 26 45.40 55.44 35.31
N GLU A 27 45.84 54.45 34.47
CA GLU A 27 47.22 54.45 33.97
C GLU A 27 47.38 53.58 32.73
N ALA A 28 48.38 53.98 31.95
CA ALA A 28 48.54 53.84 30.51
C ALA A 28 49.13 52.52 29.99
N THR A 29 48.80 52.24 28.75
CA THR A 29 49.64 51.78 27.61
C THR A 29 50.44 50.50 27.76
N THR A 30 50.05 49.46 26.99
CA THR A 30 50.99 48.78 26.09
C THR A 30 50.16 48.04 24.97
N GLU A 31 50.38 48.46 23.74
CA GLU A 31 49.88 47.74 22.55
C GLU A 31 50.58 46.38 22.46
N ALA A 32 49.76 45.31 22.49
CA ALA A 32 50.16 43.99 22.00
C ALA A 32 49.23 43.62 20.87
N THR A 33 49.75 43.61 19.65
CA THR A 33 49.17 43.10 18.43
C THR A 33 48.91 41.59 18.61
N THR A 34 47.66 41.19 18.82
CA THR A 34 47.25 39.80 18.73
C THR A 34 46.56 39.59 17.39
N GLU A 35 47.14 38.68 16.58
CA GLU A 35 46.51 38.11 15.39
C GLU A 35 45.16 37.49 15.77
N PRO A 36 44.13 37.56 14.89
CA PRO A 36 42.87 36.90 15.16
C PRO A 36 43.04 35.37 15.02
N THR A 37 43.05 34.68 16.14
CA THR A 37 42.83 33.22 16.16
C THR A 37 41.39 32.97 15.73
N THR A 38 41.20 32.51 14.51
CA THR A 38 39.94 31.92 14.02
C THR A 38 39.73 30.64 14.81
N GLU A 39 38.86 30.66 15.79
CA GLU A 39 38.26 29.43 16.34
C GLU A 39 37.53 28.69 15.19
N PRO A 40 37.72 27.38 15.03
CA PRO A 40 36.92 26.63 14.08
C PRO A 40 35.46 26.66 14.57
N THR A 41 34.59 27.32 13.80
CA THR A 41 33.15 27.21 13.95
C THR A 41 32.79 25.77 13.58
N THR A 42 32.62 24.89 14.56
CA THR A 42 31.98 23.61 14.39
C THR A 42 30.51 23.88 14.06
N GLU A 43 30.15 23.77 12.79
CA GLU A 43 28.73 23.65 12.41
C GLU A 43 28.13 22.52 13.23
N PRO A 44 26.93 22.71 13.84
CA PRO A 44 26.27 21.63 14.55
C PRO A 44 25.95 20.52 13.50
N THR A 45 26.62 19.40 13.64
CA THR A 45 26.23 18.18 12.90
C THR A 45 24.87 17.78 13.42
N THR A 46 23.82 18.16 12.70
CA THR A 46 22.46 17.70 12.98
C THR A 46 22.44 16.21 12.65
N GLU A 47 22.30 15.34 13.64
CA GLU A 47 22.04 13.93 13.38
C GLU A 47 20.80 13.83 12.48
N PRO A 48 20.83 12.99 11.44
CA PRO A 48 19.67 12.79 10.60
C PRO A 48 18.48 12.31 11.45
N ALA A 49 17.29 12.82 11.17
CA ALA A 49 16.09 12.38 11.86
C ALA A 49 15.92 10.85 11.69
N PRO A 50 15.45 10.13 12.72
CA PRO A 50 15.19 8.70 12.60
C PRO A 50 14.16 8.45 11.49
N THR A 51 14.38 7.41 10.72
CA THR A 51 13.44 6.98 9.67
C THR A 51 12.85 5.64 10.05
N TYR A 52 11.55 5.47 9.75
CA TYR A 52 10.78 4.27 10.03
C TYR A 52 10.21 3.73 8.71
N VAL A 53 10.12 2.42 8.60
CA VAL A 53 9.61 1.73 7.41
C VAL A 53 8.20 1.25 7.69
N ASN A 54 7.24 1.55 6.80
CA ASN A 54 5.91 0.96 6.86
C ASN A 54 6.03 -0.57 6.66
N PRO A 55 5.62 -1.37 7.64
CA PRO A 55 5.85 -2.82 7.58
C PRO A 55 4.96 -3.56 6.57
N LEU A 56 3.98 -2.89 5.93
CA LEU A 56 3.11 -3.47 4.90
C LEU A 56 3.49 -3.08 3.48
N ASN A 57 4.13 -1.91 3.29
CA ASN A 57 4.44 -1.41 1.94
C ASN A 57 5.86 -0.83 1.78
N GLY A 58 6.67 -0.81 2.84
CA GLY A 58 8.06 -0.35 2.74
C GLY A 58 8.26 1.16 2.65
N GLU A 59 7.21 1.98 2.65
CA GLU A 59 7.34 3.42 2.61
C GLU A 59 8.07 3.97 3.84
N ILE A 60 8.91 4.97 3.63
CA ILE A 60 9.72 5.59 4.68
C ILE A 60 9.00 6.81 5.27
N SER A 61 9.02 6.92 6.60
CA SER A 61 8.46 8.04 7.36
C SER A 61 9.39 8.48 8.48
N GLU A 62 9.28 9.73 8.88
CA GLU A 62 9.89 10.26 10.11
C GLU A 62 9.06 9.94 11.37
N ILE A 63 7.85 9.41 11.20
CA ILE A 63 6.93 9.03 12.28
C ILE A 63 6.87 7.51 12.37
N PRO A 64 6.99 6.92 13.59
CA PRO A 64 6.88 5.47 13.76
C PRO A 64 5.55 4.89 13.28
N TYR A 65 5.61 3.74 12.63
CA TYR A 65 4.43 2.96 12.26
C TYR A 65 3.98 2.08 13.43
N THR A 66 3.31 2.66 14.39
CA THR A 66 2.82 1.98 15.62
C THR A 66 1.31 1.73 15.58
N GLY A 67 0.66 1.95 14.45
CA GLY A 67 -0.77 1.75 14.26
C GLY A 67 -1.14 0.26 14.13
N ARG A 68 -2.39 -0.05 14.48
CA ARG A 68 -2.96 -1.37 14.22
C ARG A 68 -3.38 -1.49 12.76
N VAL A 69 -3.10 -2.64 12.17
CA VAL A 69 -3.60 -2.96 10.83
C VAL A 69 -5.11 -3.15 10.87
N PHE A 70 -5.80 -2.57 9.91
CA PHE A 70 -7.21 -2.81 9.64
C PHE A 70 -7.36 -3.56 8.32
N ALA A 71 -8.32 -4.48 8.29
CA ALA A 71 -8.67 -5.24 7.10
C ALA A 71 -10.13 -5.01 6.74
N THR A 72 -10.45 -4.96 5.45
CA THR A 72 -11.84 -4.96 4.99
C THR A 72 -12.05 -5.84 3.77
N THR A 73 -13.17 -6.55 3.75
CA THR A 73 -13.55 -7.37 2.60
C THR A 73 -14.23 -6.51 1.54
N ILE A 74 -13.73 -6.56 0.31
CA ILE A 74 -14.17 -5.73 -0.82
C ILE A 74 -14.73 -6.66 -1.91
N SER A 75 -15.90 -6.31 -2.44
CA SER A 75 -16.50 -7.05 -3.56
C SER A 75 -15.69 -6.83 -4.83
N ASN A 76 -15.36 -7.93 -5.53
CA ASN A 76 -14.65 -7.87 -6.81
C ASN A 76 -15.39 -8.65 -7.90
N VAL A 77 -16.65 -8.32 -8.09
CA VAL A 77 -17.48 -8.82 -9.21
C VAL A 77 -17.85 -7.64 -10.13
N PRO A 78 -18.12 -7.84 -11.43
CA PRO A 78 -18.39 -6.74 -12.36
C PRO A 78 -19.43 -5.73 -11.87
N ALA A 79 -20.49 -6.19 -11.20
CA ALA A 79 -21.55 -5.31 -10.67
C ALA A 79 -21.09 -4.41 -9.49
N ALA A 80 -19.93 -4.68 -8.91
CA ALA A 80 -19.36 -3.89 -7.82
C ALA A 80 -18.29 -2.89 -8.29
N LEU A 81 -17.85 -2.99 -9.52
CA LEU A 81 -16.79 -2.17 -10.09
C LEU A 81 -17.34 -0.85 -10.68
N PRO A 82 -16.51 0.22 -10.76
CA PRO A 82 -15.19 0.37 -10.12
C PRO A 82 -15.22 0.30 -8.60
N HIS A 83 -14.07 0.05 -7.97
CA HIS A 83 -13.94 0.12 -6.52
C HIS A 83 -14.03 1.57 -6.01
N VAL A 84 -14.27 1.71 -4.70
CA VAL A 84 -14.16 2.99 -3.99
C VAL A 84 -13.00 2.87 -3.01
N ASN A 85 -11.94 3.64 -3.25
CA ASN A 85 -10.73 3.72 -2.43
C ASN A 85 -10.08 2.37 -2.07
N ALA A 86 -10.26 1.33 -2.89
CA ALA A 86 -9.51 0.08 -2.72
C ALA A 86 -8.01 0.32 -2.95
N LYS A 87 -7.66 1.25 -3.84
CA LYS A 87 -6.28 1.68 -4.13
C LYS A 87 -5.53 2.24 -2.90
N GLU A 88 -6.23 2.62 -1.83
CA GLU A 88 -5.61 3.13 -0.60
C GLU A 88 -5.10 1.99 0.33
N ALA A 89 -5.39 0.73 0.00
CA ALA A 89 -4.83 -0.40 0.73
C ALA A 89 -3.33 -0.55 0.44
N ASP A 90 -2.55 -0.87 1.50
CA ASP A 90 -1.15 -1.24 1.35
C ASP A 90 -1.00 -2.59 0.62
N ILE A 91 -1.94 -3.53 0.93
CA ILE A 91 -1.99 -4.85 0.30
C ILE A 91 -3.42 -5.18 -0.08
N ILE A 92 -3.63 -5.61 -1.32
CA ILE A 92 -4.88 -6.20 -1.81
C ILE A 92 -4.64 -7.70 -2.06
N MET A 93 -5.44 -8.57 -1.43
CA MET A 93 -5.43 -10.01 -1.72
C MET A 93 -6.74 -10.43 -2.34
N GLU A 94 -6.68 -11.04 -3.52
CA GLU A 94 -7.85 -11.48 -4.28
C GLU A 94 -7.97 -13.01 -4.31
N MET A 95 -9.20 -13.54 -4.13
CA MET A 95 -9.45 -14.97 -4.20
C MET A 95 -10.91 -15.33 -4.52
N PHE A 96 -11.13 -16.56 -4.98
CA PHE A 96 -12.46 -17.12 -5.12
C PHE A 96 -13.11 -17.40 -3.75
N VAL A 97 -14.34 -16.96 -3.54
CA VAL A 97 -15.10 -17.24 -2.32
C VAL A 97 -16.19 -18.31 -2.49
N ASN A 98 -16.70 -18.46 -3.71
CA ASN A 98 -17.57 -19.54 -4.15
C ASN A 98 -17.60 -19.54 -5.67
N SER A 99 -18.08 -20.61 -6.30
CA SER A 99 -18.23 -20.77 -7.76
C SER A 99 -17.41 -19.76 -8.60
N SER A 100 -18.06 -18.69 -9.08
CA SER A 100 -17.45 -17.64 -9.89
C SER A 100 -17.29 -16.29 -9.16
N VAL A 101 -17.63 -16.23 -7.87
CA VAL A 101 -17.53 -14.98 -7.11
C VAL A 101 -16.14 -14.79 -6.56
N VAL A 102 -15.54 -13.70 -6.93
CA VAL A 102 -14.25 -13.24 -6.42
C VAL A 102 -14.46 -12.12 -5.42
N ARG A 103 -13.56 -12.02 -4.49
CA ARG A 103 -13.57 -10.97 -3.47
C ARG A 103 -12.15 -10.62 -3.10
N CYS A 104 -11.93 -9.35 -2.74
CA CYS A 104 -10.68 -8.91 -2.18
C CYS A 104 -10.77 -8.73 -0.67
N ILE A 105 -9.63 -8.80 -0.01
CA ILE A 105 -9.39 -8.20 1.30
C ILE A 105 -8.29 -7.16 1.14
N GLY A 106 -8.56 -5.93 1.58
CA GLY A 106 -7.57 -4.86 1.65
C GLY A 106 -7.03 -4.76 3.07
N LEU A 107 -5.71 -4.65 3.21
CA LEU A 107 -5.00 -4.39 4.46
C LEU A 107 -4.51 -2.95 4.45
N PHE A 108 -4.74 -2.24 5.54
CA PHE A 108 -4.42 -0.82 5.70
C PHE A 108 -3.64 -0.61 6.98
N HIS A 109 -2.48 -0.01 6.89
CA HIS A 109 -1.75 0.44 8.07
C HIS A 109 -2.43 1.66 8.72
N ASP A 110 -2.95 2.58 7.91
CA ASP A 110 -3.66 3.77 8.39
C ASP A 110 -5.01 3.97 7.66
N ILE A 111 -5.99 3.15 8.02
CA ILE A 111 -7.35 3.24 7.46
C ILE A 111 -8.08 4.54 7.88
N SER A 112 -7.60 5.23 8.91
CA SER A 112 -8.27 6.42 9.47
C SER A 112 -8.32 7.60 8.49
N LYS A 113 -7.49 7.57 7.45
CA LYS A 113 -7.45 8.60 6.39
C LYS A 113 -8.41 8.33 5.23
N VAL A 114 -9.08 7.20 5.21
CA VAL A 114 -9.92 6.77 4.08
C VAL A 114 -11.40 6.83 4.47
N ASP A 115 -12.11 7.85 3.99
CA ASP A 115 -13.50 8.13 4.41
C ASP A 115 -14.51 7.08 3.94
N ALA A 116 -14.24 6.43 2.79
CA ALA A 116 -15.14 5.43 2.20
C ALA A 116 -14.32 4.32 1.56
N ILE A 117 -14.65 3.07 1.84
CA ILE A 117 -13.97 1.92 1.23
C ILE A 117 -15.01 0.88 0.81
N GLY A 118 -14.93 0.40 -0.40
CA GLY A 118 -15.82 -0.69 -0.76
C GLY A 118 -16.10 -0.90 -2.25
N SER A 119 -17.19 -1.62 -2.50
CA SER A 119 -18.28 -2.04 -1.58
C SER A 119 -17.82 -3.14 -0.62
N THR A 120 -18.10 -2.92 0.67
CA THR A 120 -17.78 -3.90 1.72
C THR A 120 -18.71 -5.10 1.65
N ARG A 121 -18.15 -6.30 1.82
CA ARG A 121 -18.88 -7.57 1.64
C ARG A 121 -18.63 -8.57 2.78
N SER A 122 -19.33 -9.71 2.69
CA SER A 122 -19.30 -10.74 3.71
C SER A 122 -17.93 -11.41 3.81
N THR A 123 -17.47 -11.64 5.05
CA THR A 123 -16.27 -12.43 5.31
C THR A 123 -16.43 -13.91 4.97
N ARG A 124 -15.31 -14.62 4.86
CA ARG A 124 -15.15 -16.05 4.69
C ARG A 124 -14.00 -16.54 5.58
N PRO A 125 -13.90 -17.84 5.89
CA PRO A 125 -12.82 -18.33 6.75
C PRO A 125 -11.43 -17.84 6.32
N MET A 126 -11.08 -17.95 5.04
CA MET A 126 -9.77 -17.51 4.53
C MET A 126 -9.48 -16.01 4.73
N PHE A 127 -10.49 -15.16 4.77
CA PHE A 127 -10.28 -13.73 5.10
C PHE A 127 -10.06 -13.53 6.59
N ASN A 128 -10.65 -14.38 7.42
CA ASN A 128 -10.37 -14.40 8.85
C ASN A 128 -8.92 -14.84 9.10
N ASP A 129 -8.48 -15.90 8.41
CA ASP A 129 -7.11 -16.42 8.51
C ASP A 129 -6.10 -15.32 8.11
N ILE A 130 -6.35 -14.60 7.00
CA ILE A 130 -5.51 -13.45 6.62
C ILE A 130 -5.53 -12.36 7.70
N ALA A 131 -6.69 -12.00 8.22
CA ALA A 131 -6.77 -11.00 9.28
C ALA A 131 -6.00 -11.43 10.54
N GLU A 132 -6.01 -12.72 10.88
CA GLU A 132 -5.26 -13.29 12.00
C GLU A 132 -3.74 -13.24 11.77
N HIS A 133 -3.27 -13.57 10.56
CA HIS A 133 -1.85 -13.48 10.18
C HIS A 133 -1.30 -12.06 10.35
N TYR A 134 -2.11 -11.04 10.07
CA TYR A 134 -1.73 -9.63 10.21
C TYR A 134 -2.17 -8.98 11.54
N ASP A 135 -2.74 -9.73 12.49
CA ASP A 135 -3.35 -9.19 13.73
C ASP A 135 -4.28 -7.99 13.45
N ALA A 136 -5.00 -8.06 12.35
CA ALA A 136 -5.81 -6.97 11.85
C ALA A 136 -7.20 -6.94 12.48
N VAL A 137 -7.75 -5.73 12.65
CA VAL A 137 -9.18 -5.54 12.92
C VAL A 137 -9.95 -5.74 11.62
N LEU A 138 -10.74 -6.81 11.53
CA LEU A 138 -11.46 -7.17 10.32
C LEU A 138 -12.84 -6.51 10.24
N SER A 139 -13.08 -5.72 9.22
CA SER A 139 -14.40 -5.15 8.89
C SER A 139 -15.05 -5.90 7.74
N HIS A 140 -16.34 -6.24 7.88
CA HIS A 140 -17.06 -7.00 6.87
C HIS A 140 -18.57 -6.72 6.89
N ALA A 141 -19.27 -7.02 5.81
CA ALA A 141 -20.74 -6.93 5.72
C ALA A 141 -21.38 -8.33 5.80
N GLY A 142 -21.53 -8.86 7.00
CA GLY A 142 -22.03 -10.21 7.23
C GLY A 142 -20.98 -11.30 6.95
N GLY A 143 -21.43 -12.55 6.92
CA GLY A 143 -20.56 -13.71 6.70
C GLY A 143 -21.36 -15.00 6.65
N THR A 144 -20.71 -16.10 6.30
CA THR A 144 -21.29 -17.43 6.55
C THR A 144 -21.24 -17.74 8.03
N ASN A 145 -22.16 -18.57 8.51
CA ASN A 145 -22.10 -19.00 9.92
C ASN A 145 -20.74 -19.61 10.28
N THR A 146 -20.16 -20.40 9.36
CA THR A 146 -18.83 -20.98 9.55
C THR A 146 -17.75 -19.89 9.71
N ALA A 147 -17.76 -18.84 8.87
CA ALA A 147 -16.81 -17.76 8.99
C ALA A 147 -16.96 -16.97 10.30
N LEU A 148 -18.20 -16.68 10.71
CA LEU A 148 -18.45 -15.95 11.95
C LEU A 148 -18.09 -16.78 13.20
N VAL A 149 -18.35 -18.09 13.19
CA VAL A 149 -17.92 -18.99 14.26
C VAL A 149 -16.40 -19.09 14.31
N ASN A 150 -15.75 -19.33 13.16
CA ASN A 150 -14.30 -19.39 13.05
C ASN A 150 -13.64 -18.10 13.59
N ALA A 151 -14.11 -16.92 13.19
CA ALA A 151 -13.54 -15.66 13.68
C ALA A 151 -13.61 -15.53 15.21
N ASN A 152 -14.74 -15.96 15.82
CA ASN A 152 -14.90 -15.94 17.28
C ASN A 152 -14.02 -17.00 17.98
N GLU A 153 -13.92 -18.22 17.44
CA GLU A 153 -13.12 -19.29 18.01
C GLU A 153 -11.62 -18.98 17.99
N HIS A 154 -11.15 -18.30 16.95
CA HIS A 154 -9.75 -17.82 16.83
C HIS A 154 -9.50 -16.53 17.60
N GLY A 155 -10.53 -15.87 18.12
CA GLY A 155 -10.41 -14.61 18.87
C GLY A 155 -10.05 -13.42 18.00
N ILE A 156 -10.40 -13.46 16.71
CA ILE A 156 -10.15 -12.38 15.78
C ILE A 156 -11.04 -11.20 16.12
N THR A 157 -10.46 -10.00 16.23
CA THR A 157 -11.25 -8.79 16.38
C THR A 157 -11.94 -8.48 15.06
N HIS A 158 -13.27 -8.61 15.01
CA HIS A 158 -14.01 -8.38 13.78
C HIS A 158 -15.34 -7.64 14.00
N TYR A 159 -15.74 -6.85 13.01
CA TYR A 159 -16.95 -6.05 13.06
C TYR A 159 -17.83 -6.23 11.81
N ASN A 160 -19.10 -6.62 12.05
CA ASN A 160 -20.11 -6.65 11.00
C ASN A 160 -20.71 -5.25 10.82
N VAL A 161 -20.10 -4.46 9.94
CA VAL A 161 -20.48 -3.06 9.72
C VAL A 161 -21.90 -2.92 9.11
N ASP A 162 -22.41 -3.94 8.40
CA ASP A 162 -23.80 -3.92 7.92
C ASP A 162 -24.84 -3.98 9.07
N SER A 163 -24.47 -4.54 10.20
CA SER A 163 -25.31 -4.50 11.41
C SER A 163 -25.06 -3.26 12.26
N LEU A 164 -23.83 -2.78 12.31
CA LEU A 164 -23.45 -1.63 13.14
C LEU A 164 -24.08 -0.33 12.63
N TYR A 165 -23.88 0.03 11.36
CA TYR A 165 -24.37 1.30 10.82
C TYR A 165 -25.89 1.50 10.95
N ARG A 166 -26.66 0.41 11.13
CA ARG A 166 -28.11 0.45 11.33
C ARG A 166 -28.51 0.85 12.75
N LYS A 167 -27.55 0.96 13.68
CA LYS A 167 -27.77 1.36 15.08
C LYS A 167 -27.75 2.88 15.20
N VAL A 168 -28.73 3.53 14.57
CA VAL A 168 -28.80 5.00 14.43
C VAL A 168 -28.88 5.76 15.76
N ASP A 169 -29.29 5.09 16.85
CA ASP A 169 -29.29 5.64 18.20
C ASP A 169 -27.91 5.65 18.88
N ASP A 170 -26.91 5.00 18.26
CA ASP A 170 -25.52 4.97 18.71
C ASP A 170 -24.63 5.59 17.63
N PRO A 171 -24.18 6.84 17.77
CA PRO A 171 -23.41 7.54 16.76
C PRO A 171 -22.09 6.85 16.36
N LEU A 172 -21.43 6.16 17.30
CA LEU A 172 -20.19 5.44 17.01
C LEU A 172 -20.46 4.23 16.10
N LYS A 173 -21.51 3.46 16.38
CA LYS A 173 -21.91 2.34 15.53
C LYS A 173 -22.42 2.83 14.17
N ALA A 174 -23.30 3.83 14.19
CA ALA A 174 -23.84 4.41 12.97
C ALA A 174 -22.76 4.98 12.06
N GLY A 175 -21.68 5.53 12.62
CA GLY A 175 -20.55 6.11 11.89
C GLY A 175 -19.61 5.10 11.24
N THR A 176 -19.74 3.79 11.50
CA THR A 176 -18.79 2.78 10.98
C THR A 176 -18.93 2.52 9.48
N ALA A 177 -20.10 2.74 8.90
CA ALA A 177 -20.37 2.53 7.49
C ALA A 177 -21.62 3.29 7.03
N TYR A 178 -21.85 3.37 5.75
CA TYR A 178 -23.05 3.94 5.16
C TYR A 178 -23.39 3.29 3.82
N ARG A 179 -24.62 3.53 3.34
CA ARG A 179 -25.05 3.09 2.01
C ARG A 179 -25.23 4.30 1.09
N ASP A 180 -24.59 4.25 -0.06
CA ASP A 180 -24.71 5.25 -1.10
C ASP A 180 -25.18 4.64 -2.42
N LYS A 181 -26.35 5.09 -2.89
CA LYS A 181 -26.96 4.63 -4.12
C LYS A 181 -26.50 5.41 -5.35
N GLU A 182 -25.81 6.51 -5.17
CA GLU A 182 -25.21 7.27 -6.28
C GLU A 182 -24.04 6.51 -6.86
N TYR A 183 -23.19 5.91 -6.00
CA TYR A 183 -22.06 5.11 -6.44
C TYR A 183 -22.50 3.73 -6.94
N LYS A 184 -23.33 3.02 -6.19
CA LYS A 184 -23.70 1.63 -6.51
C LYS A 184 -25.15 1.34 -6.14
N HIS A 185 -25.68 0.28 -6.74
CA HIS A 185 -27.03 -0.19 -6.50
C HIS A 185 -27.07 -1.55 -5.80
N GLY A 186 -28.25 -1.89 -5.27
CA GLY A 186 -28.50 -3.19 -4.66
C GLY A 186 -27.62 -3.46 -3.48
N GLU A 187 -26.94 -4.59 -3.52
CA GLU A 187 -26.09 -5.05 -2.42
C GLU A 187 -24.67 -4.47 -2.46
N HIS A 188 -24.29 -3.75 -3.54
CA HIS A 188 -22.95 -3.21 -3.74
C HIS A 188 -22.78 -1.74 -3.29
N ASN A 189 -23.67 -1.23 -2.47
CA ASN A 189 -23.69 0.18 -2.05
C ASN A 189 -23.35 0.40 -0.57
N LEU A 190 -22.74 -0.55 0.10
CA LEU A 190 -22.27 -0.39 1.48
C LEU A 190 -20.78 -0.05 1.48
N PHE A 191 -20.44 1.09 2.07
CA PHE A 191 -19.07 1.58 2.18
C PHE A 191 -18.67 1.69 3.64
N LEU A 192 -17.47 1.21 3.96
CA LEU A 192 -16.85 1.33 5.28
C LEU A 192 -16.33 2.76 5.45
N SER A 193 -16.51 3.35 6.62
CA SER A 193 -15.83 4.57 7.03
C SER A 193 -14.57 4.21 7.81
N GLY A 194 -13.38 4.54 7.29
CA GLY A 194 -12.12 4.30 7.99
C GLY A 194 -12.04 5.05 9.33
N PRO A 195 -12.28 6.38 9.40
CA PRO A 195 -12.32 7.08 10.69
C PRO A 195 -13.39 6.50 11.64
N GLY A 196 -14.56 6.14 11.10
CA GLY A 196 -15.66 5.61 11.88
C GLY A 196 -15.35 4.25 12.52
N ILE A 197 -14.72 3.33 11.77
CA ILE A 197 -14.38 2.01 12.32
C ILE A 197 -13.24 2.09 13.34
N VAL A 198 -12.28 2.99 13.15
CA VAL A 198 -11.21 3.24 14.13
C VAL A 198 -11.81 3.76 15.44
N ALA A 199 -12.66 4.79 15.36
CA ALA A 199 -13.31 5.36 16.56
C ALA A 199 -14.18 4.32 17.28
N TYR A 200 -14.89 3.47 16.54
CA TYR A 200 -15.68 2.40 17.12
C TYR A 200 -14.78 1.35 17.81
N ALA A 201 -13.74 0.88 17.15
CA ALA A 201 -12.79 -0.08 17.74
C ALA A 201 -12.16 0.44 19.03
N GLN A 202 -11.76 1.72 19.06
CA GLN A 202 -11.25 2.37 20.26
C GLN A 202 -12.30 2.40 21.39
N SER A 203 -13.55 2.66 21.07
CA SER A 203 -14.65 2.65 22.07
C SER A 203 -14.92 1.27 22.68
N GLU A 204 -14.62 0.21 21.92
CA GLU A 204 -14.68 -1.18 22.41
C GLU A 204 -13.40 -1.62 23.14
N GLY A 205 -12.46 -0.69 23.36
CA GLY A 205 -11.22 -0.94 24.10
C GLY A 205 -10.09 -1.56 23.27
N ILE A 206 -10.21 -1.58 21.95
CA ILE A 206 -9.13 -2.05 21.07
C ILE A 206 -8.06 -0.97 20.96
N GLN A 207 -6.81 -1.35 21.30
CA GLN A 207 -5.67 -0.48 21.09
C GLN A 207 -5.39 -0.36 19.58
N THR A 208 -5.41 0.86 19.07
CA THR A 208 -5.23 1.16 17.64
C THR A 208 -3.94 1.94 17.34
N THR A 209 -3.27 2.46 18.37
CA THR A 209 -2.01 3.22 18.28
C THR A 209 -1.04 2.76 19.36
N ASP A 210 0.21 3.17 19.24
CA ASP A 210 1.27 2.89 20.24
C ASP A 210 1.46 1.37 20.48
N LEU A 211 1.27 0.58 19.43
CA LEU A 211 1.52 -0.84 19.45
C LEU A 211 3.04 -1.12 19.34
N PRO A 212 3.52 -2.22 19.93
CA PRO A 212 4.88 -2.66 19.69
C PRO A 212 5.08 -2.99 18.21
N GLU A 213 6.31 -2.80 17.74
CA GLU A 213 6.72 -3.20 16.40
C GLU A 213 6.40 -4.69 16.17
N ARG A 214 5.85 -5.00 15.01
CA ARG A 214 5.47 -6.35 14.60
C ARG A 214 6.09 -6.68 13.25
N ASP A 215 6.62 -7.89 13.15
CA ASP A 215 7.05 -8.49 11.88
C ASP A 215 5.82 -9.02 11.12
N TYR A 216 5.55 -8.45 9.95
CA TYR A 216 4.49 -8.89 9.05
C TYR A 216 5.00 -9.80 7.92
N GLY A 217 6.25 -10.28 8.02
CA GLY A 217 6.82 -11.26 7.10
C GLY A 217 7.33 -10.70 5.78
N LEU A 218 7.19 -9.40 5.56
CA LEU A 218 7.68 -8.71 4.37
C LEU A 218 9.04 -8.06 4.64
N ILE A 219 9.93 -8.12 3.67
CA ILE A 219 11.22 -7.46 3.69
C ILE A 219 11.23 -6.51 2.49
N PHE A 220 11.58 -5.26 2.71
CA PHE A 220 11.60 -4.25 1.66
C PHE A 220 13.03 -3.84 1.32
N ALA A 221 13.27 -3.53 0.05
CA ALA A 221 14.49 -2.96 -0.48
C ALA A 221 14.17 -1.72 -1.32
N GLU A 222 15.12 -0.81 -1.44
CA GLU A 222 15.01 0.36 -2.31
C GLU A 222 14.78 -0.07 -3.77
N ASP A 223 15.52 -1.10 -4.22
CA ASP A 223 15.29 -1.79 -5.48
C ASP A 223 14.74 -3.21 -5.20
N GLY A 224 13.43 -3.38 -5.40
CA GLY A 224 12.74 -4.67 -5.26
C GLY A 224 12.80 -5.54 -6.52
N THR A 225 13.62 -5.19 -7.52
CA THR A 225 13.76 -5.98 -8.75
C THR A 225 14.25 -7.39 -8.42
N PRO A 226 13.46 -8.44 -8.75
CA PRO A 226 13.83 -9.79 -8.38
C PRO A 226 15.06 -10.28 -9.14
N ILE A 227 15.94 -10.96 -8.41
CA ILE A 227 17.14 -11.61 -8.97
C ILE A 227 16.71 -12.81 -9.84
N ASN A 228 17.48 -13.15 -10.87
CA ASN A 228 17.21 -14.27 -11.79
C ASN A 228 15.81 -14.21 -12.41
N SER A 229 15.37 -13.01 -12.78
CA SER A 229 14.02 -12.72 -13.27
C SER A 229 13.99 -12.52 -14.79
N GLU A 230 12.82 -12.68 -15.36
CA GLU A 230 12.53 -12.41 -16.77
C GLU A 230 11.82 -11.06 -16.94
N ALA A 231 11.98 -10.43 -18.09
CA ALA A 231 11.22 -9.22 -18.41
C ALA A 231 9.73 -9.55 -18.55
N ALA A 232 8.87 -8.76 -17.92
CA ALA A 232 7.44 -9.02 -17.80
C ALA A 232 6.65 -7.71 -17.74
N ASP A 233 6.54 -7.05 -18.89
CA ASP A 233 5.79 -5.79 -19.01
C ASP A 233 4.27 -6.03 -18.98
N THR A 234 3.82 -7.18 -19.43
CA THR A 234 2.43 -7.62 -19.29
C THR A 234 2.40 -8.99 -18.61
N ILE A 235 1.65 -9.10 -17.52
CA ILE A 235 1.48 -10.33 -16.76
C ILE A 235 0.01 -10.71 -16.76
N VAL A 236 -0.30 -11.94 -17.20
CA VAL A 236 -1.65 -12.50 -17.15
C VAL A 236 -1.72 -13.52 -16.03
N LEU A 237 -2.44 -13.16 -14.97
CA LEU A 237 -2.70 -14.02 -13.81
C LEU A 237 -4.04 -14.74 -14.04
N GLN A 238 -4.01 -16.02 -14.35
CA GLN A 238 -5.22 -16.80 -14.45
C GLN A 238 -5.46 -17.58 -13.16
N MET A 239 -6.26 -17.00 -12.27
CA MET A 239 -6.75 -17.73 -11.11
C MET A 239 -7.70 -18.83 -11.55
N LYS A 240 -7.56 -20.01 -10.95
CA LYS A 240 -8.40 -21.17 -11.28
C LYS A 240 -8.72 -21.99 -10.02
N TYR A 241 -9.93 -22.50 -9.99
CA TYR A 241 -10.33 -23.53 -9.05
C TYR A 241 -11.44 -24.38 -9.68
N LYS A 242 -11.17 -25.67 -9.93
CA LYS A 242 -12.05 -26.59 -10.66
C LYS A 242 -12.39 -26.02 -12.05
N SER A 243 -13.68 -25.90 -12.39
CA SER A 243 -14.14 -25.34 -13.66
C SER A 243 -14.19 -23.81 -13.71
N THR A 244 -13.96 -23.15 -12.58
CA THR A 244 -14.02 -21.69 -12.49
C THR A 244 -12.64 -21.08 -12.74
N LYS A 245 -12.61 -20.02 -13.52
CA LYS A 245 -11.42 -19.23 -13.80
C LYS A 245 -11.73 -17.73 -13.79
N LYS A 246 -10.74 -16.94 -13.42
CA LYS A 246 -10.74 -15.49 -13.58
C LYS A 246 -9.37 -15.04 -14.04
N GLU A 247 -9.38 -14.16 -15.01
CA GLU A 247 -8.17 -13.53 -15.53
C GLU A 247 -8.02 -12.14 -14.96
N THR A 248 -6.80 -11.82 -14.59
CA THR A 248 -6.34 -10.48 -14.18
C THR A 248 -5.10 -10.19 -15.02
N VAL A 249 -5.05 -9.00 -15.61
CA VAL A 249 -3.87 -8.54 -16.36
C VAL A 249 -3.23 -7.39 -15.59
N MET A 250 -1.90 -7.43 -15.51
CA MET A 250 -1.07 -6.40 -14.91
C MET A 250 -0.15 -5.85 -16.00
N GLU A 251 -0.27 -4.55 -16.30
CA GLU A 251 0.53 -3.88 -17.32
C GLU A 251 1.51 -2.93 -16.63
N TYR A 252 2.81 -3.15 -16.87
CA TYR A 252 3.88 -2.35 -16.28
C TYR A 252 4.07 -1.03 -17.01
N ASP A 253 4.09 0.05 -16.26
CA ASP A 253 4.50 1.37 -16.70
C ASP A 253 5.90 1.67 -16.13
N ALA A 254 6.90 1.73 -17.01
CA ALA A 254 8.29 1.95 -16.63
C ALA A 254 8.58 3.39 -16.16
N GLU A 255 7.74 4.37 -16.51
CA GLU A 255 7.87 5.74 -16.04
C GLU A 255 7.34 5.88 -14.62
N ALA A 256 6.21 5.24 -14.34
CA ALA A 256 5.59 5.22 -13.01
C ALA A 256 6.22 4.19 -12.07
N GLY A 257 6.87 3.15 -12.59
CA GLY A 257 7.41 2.04 -11.81
C GLY A 257 6.35 1.10 -11.25
N THR A 258 5.15 1.09 -11.81
CA THR A 258 3.99 0.38 -11.28
C THR A 258 3.31 -0.48 -12.33
N TYR A 259 2.54 -1.46 -11.86
CA TYR A 259 1.63 -2.28 -12.67
C TYR A 259 0.20 -1.75 -12.53
N THR A 260 -0.44 -1.44 -13.66
CA THR A 260 -1.87 -1.09 -13.73
C THR A 260 -2.72 -2.36 -13.75
N TRP A 261 -3.76 -2.38 -12.94
CA TRP A 261 -4.67 -3.52 -12.82
C TRP A 261 -5.78 -3.50 -13.87
N TRP A 262 -5.91 -4.60 -14.63
CA TRP A 262 -6.99 -4.84 -15.58
C TRP A 262 -7.75 -6.12 -15.21
N GLN A 263 -9.06 -6.08 -15.27
CA GLN A 263 -9.90 -7.26 -15.11
C GLN A 263 -11.23 -7.10 -15.84
N TYR A 264 -11.83 -8.20 -16.23
CA TYR A 264 -13.09 -8.20 -17.00
C TYR A 264 -13.04 -7.40 -18.30
N GLY A 265 -11.85 -7.18 -18.86
CA GLY A 265 -11.63 -6.40 -20.08
C GLY A 265 -11.56 -4.88 -19.89
N GLU A 266 -11.54 -4.40 -18.64
CA GLU A 266 -11.50 -2.98 -18.28
C GLU A 266 -10.33 -2.68 -17.35
N MET A 267 -9.73 -1.49 -17.49
CA MET A 267 -8.76 -0.96 -16.55
C MET A 267 -9.46 -0.63 -15.23
N MET A 268 -8.87 -1.07 -14.13
CA MET A 268 -9.38 -0.70 -12.82
C MET A 268 -8.98 0.72 -12.48
N ALA A 269 -9.98 1.52 -12.13
CA ALA A 269 -9.80 2.88 -11.65
C ALA A 269 -10.69 3.09 -10.43
N ASP A 270 -10.28 3.99 -9.54
CA ASP A 270 -11.09 4.35 -8.38
C ASP A 270 -12.36 5.12 -8.80
N GLN A 271 -13.48 4.78 -8.20
CA GLN A 271 -14.79 5.38 -8.52
C GLN A 271 -14.86 6.89 -8.25
N ILE A 272 -14.08 7.40 -7.30
CA ILE A 272 -14.17 8.79 -6.83
C ILE A 272 -13.13 9.65 -7.56
N THR A 273 -11.88 9.18 -7.64
CA THR A 273 -10.76 9.94 -8.19
C THR A 273 -10.55 9.70 -9.68
N GLU A 274 -11.12 8.62 -10.23
CA GLU A 274 -10.92 8.14 -11.60
C GLU A 274 -9.44 7.76 -11.90
N GLU A 275 -8.58 7.73 -10.87
CA GLU A 275 -7.18 7.34 -11.02
C GLU A 275 -7.05 5.82 -11.13
N PRO A 276 -6.10 5.31 -11.94
CA PRO A 276 -5.84 3.88 -12.05
C PRO A 276 -5.51 3.23 -10.70
N GLU A 277 -5.95 2.00 -10.50
CA GLU A 277 -5.49 1.15 -9.40
C GLU A 277 -4.16 0.51 -9.81
N THR A 278 -3.07 0.89 -9.14
CA THR A 278 -1.71 0.48 -9.47
C THR A 278 -0.98 -0.12 -8.28
N PHE A 279 0.01 -0.97 -8.57
CA PHE A 279 0.81 -1.68 -7.57
C PHE A 279 2.27 -1.75 -8.02
N GLU A 280 3.20 -1.55 -7.10
CA GLU A 280 4.64 -1.76 -7.31
C GLU A 280 4.98 -3.24 -7.33
N ASN A 281 4.26 -4.03 -6.53
CA ASN A 281 4.50 -5.46 -6.35
C ASN A 281 3.28 -6.30 -6.78
N VAL A 282 3.51 -7.34 -7.56
CA VAL A 282 2.48 -8.29 -7.98
C VAL A 282 2.90 -9.70 -7.58
N VAL A 283 2.02 -10.40 -6.87
CA VAL A 283 2.24 -11.78 -6.42
C VAL A 283 1.12 -12.68 -6.91
N MET A 284 1.46 -13.88 -7.37
CA MET A 284 0.53 -15.00 -7.52
C MET A 284 0.91 -16.10 -6.54
N MET A 285 0.02 -16.43 -5.60
CA MET A 285 0.19 -17.54 -4.67
C MET A 285 -0.62 -18.74 -5.11
N PHE A 286 0.01 -19.91 -5.22
CA PHE A 286 -0.69 -21.18 -5.41
C PHE A 286 -0.95 -21.83 -4.07
N VAL A 287 -2.23 -22.01 -3.74
CA VAL A 287 -2.71 -22.44 -2.44
C VAL A 287 -3.65 -23.62 -2.60
N PRO A 288 -3.48 -24.73 -1.87
CA PRO A 288 -4.46 -25.81 -1.86
C PRO A 288 -5.83 -25.26 -1.45
N MET A 289 -6.86 -25.61 -2.22
CA MET A 289 -8.22 -25.15 -1.98
C MET A 289 -9.19 -26.32 -1.83
N THR A 290 -10.17 -26.16 -0.98
CA THR A 290 -11.28 -27.11 -0.80
C THR A 290 -12.63 -26.41 -0.93
N THR A 291 -13.70 -27.19 -1.13
CA THR A 291 -15.06 -26.65 -1.13
C THR A 291 -15.80 -27.20 0.07
N MET A 292 -16.24 -26.29 0.92
CA MET A 292 -17.08 -26.61 2.07
C MET A 292 -18.54 -26.94 1.65
N LYS A 293 -19.29 -27.46 2.59
CA LYS A 293 -20.74 -27.58 2.46
C LYS A 293 -21.34 -26.23 2.05
N HIS A 294 -22.28 -26.23 1.12
CA HIS A 294 -22.92 -25.06 0.50
C HIS A 294 -22.04 -24.29 -0.53
N GLY A 295 -20.95 -24.90 -1.02
CA GLY A 295 -20.23 -24.39 -2.19
C GLY A 295 -19.23 -23.26 -1.90
N TYR A 296 -18.96 -22.94 -0.64
CA TYR A 296 -17.93 -21.98 -0.29
C TYR A 296 -16.55 -22.59 -0.38
N HIS A 297 -15.59 -21.80 -0.87
CA HIS A 297 -14.21 -22.22 -0.98
C HIS A 297 -13.42 -21.84 0.28
N VAL A 298 -12.41 -22.62 0.60
CA VAL A 298 -11.44 -22.40 1.68
C VAL A 298 -10.06 -22.64 1.10
N ALA A 299 -9.16 -21.71 1.33
CA ALA A 299 -7.74 -21.85 1.05
C ALA A 299 -7.04 -22.43 2.29
N ASP A 300 -6.13 -23.37 2.10
CA ASP A 300 -5.28 -23.92 3.15
C ASP A 300 -3.89 -23.29 3.01
N PHE A 301 -3.60 -22.30 3.83
CA PHE A 301 -2.33 -21.58 3.81
C PHE A 301 -1.18 -22.35 4.47
N LEU A 302 -1.49 -23.35 5.29
CA LEU A 302 -0.50 -24.23 5.88
C LEU A 302 -0.29 -25.44 4.93
N PRO A 303 0.88 -25.77 4.54
CA PRO A 303 2.23 -25.46 4.97
C PRO A 303 2.98 -24.46 4.06
N GLY A 304 2.33 -23.66 3.27
CA GLY A 304 2.95 -22.80 2.28
C GLY A 304 2.82 -23.36 0.85
N GLY A 305 3.58 -22.81 -0.08
CA GLY A 305 3.46 -23.20 -1.49
C GLY A 305 4.46 -22.51 -2.41
N THR A 306 4.14 -22.54 -3.70
CA THR A 306 4.88 -21.86 -4.75
C THR A 306 4.09 -20.67 -5.29
N GLY A 307 4.73 -19.83 -6.08
CA GLY A 307 4.08 -18.67 -6.70
C GLY A 307 5.01 -17.97 -7.67
N TYR A 308 4.61 -16.76 -8.03
CA TYR A 308 5.41 -15.82 -8.81
C TYR A 308 5.37 -14.45 -8.15
N TYR A 309 6.47 -13.72 -8.28
CA TYR A 309 6.60 -12.34 -7.85
C TYR A 309 7.08 -11.47 -8.99
N ALA A 310 6.48 -10.29 -9.12
CA ALA A 310 6.94 -9.30 -10.08
C ALA A 310 7.07 -7.91 -9.43
N CYS A 311 8.13 -7.21 -9.84
CA CYS A 311 8.43 -5.84 -9.47
C CYS A 311 9.32 -5.23 -10.57
N ASN A 312 9.20 -3.93 -10.84
CA ASN A 312 10.01 -3.21 -11.82
C ASN A 312 10.05 -3.85 -13.22
N GLY A 313 8.90 -4.32 -13.72
CA GLY A 313 8.81 -4.95 -15.04
C GLY A 313 9.53 -6.29 -15.15
N ARG A 314 9.83 -6.95 -14.02
CA ARG A 314 10.54 -8.22 -13.95
C ARG A 314 9.76 -9.24 -13.12
N LEU A 315 9.78 -10.51 -13.52
CA LEU A 315 9.06 -11.60 -12.87
C LEU A 315 9.97 -12.80 -12.60
N THR A 316 9.77 -13.44 -11.45
CA THR A 316 10.49 -14.64 -11.01
C THR A 316 9.57 -15.64 -10.32
N PRO A 317 9.81 -16.96 -10.41
CA PRO A 317 9.17 -17.94 -9.54
C PRO A 317 9.65 -17.78 -8.11
N ILE A 318 8.73 -18.02 -7.16
CA ILE A 318 8.99 -17.91 -5.72
C ILE A 318 8.44 -19.10 -4.95
N THR A 319 8.86 -19.24 -3.70
CA THR A 319 8.20 -20.04 -2.68
C THR A 319 7.69 -19.14 -1.56
N TRP A 320 6.68 -19.60 -0.84
CA TRP A 320 6.16 -18.90 0.33
C TRP A 320 5.82 -19.89 1.42
N THR A 321 5.83 -19.44 2.67
CA THR A 321 5.51 -20.24 3.85
C THR A 321 4.51 -19.52 4.75
N CYS A 322 3.75 -20.31 5.50
CA CYS A 322 2.94 -19.87 6.62
C CYS A 322 3.15 -20.87 7.75
N ALA A 323 3.76 -20.44 8.84
CA ALA A 323 4.20 -21.35 9.91
C ALA A 323 3.09 -21.68 10.92
N GLY A 324 1.98 -20.94 10.91
CA GLY A 324 0.84 -21.13 11.81
C GLY A 324 -0.21 -20.02 11.64
N ASP A 325 -1.33 -20.17 12.32
CA ASP A 325 -2.50 -19.30 12.17
C ASP A 325 -2.24 -17.81 12.49
N LYS A 326 -1.23 -17.52 13.34
CA LYS A 326 -0.86 -16.15 13.74
C LYS A 326 0.47 -15.69 13.15
N GLU A 327 1.05 -16.53 12.30
CA GLU A 327 2.33 -16.22 11.66
C GLU A 327 2.09 -15.58 10.31
N PRO A 328 2.87 -14.55 9.92
CA PRO A 328 2.71 -13.91 8.63
C PRO A 328 3.18 -14.81 7.48
N PHE A 329 2.72 -14.52 6.28
CA PHE A 329 3.30 -15.08 5.08
C PHE A 329 4.74 -14.61 4.92
N ARG A 330 5.64 -15.56 4.58
CA ARG A 330 7.04 -15.25 4.24
C ARG A 330 7.35 -15.72 2.84
N PHE A 331 8.04 -14.88 2.10
CA PHE A 331 8.33 -15.11 0.70
C PHE A 331 9.83 -15.33 0.50
N PHE A 332 10.15 -16.23 -0.42
CA PHE A 332 11.53 -16.64 -0.70
C PHE A 332 11.74 -16.76 -2.21
N THR A 333 12.96 -16.53 -2.66
CA THR A 333 13.38 -16.83 -4.02
C THR A 333 13.28 -18.34 -4.30
N ALA A 334 13.44 -18.75 -5.54
CA ALA A 334 13.46 -20.17 -5.90
C ALA A 334 14.64 -20.93 -5.23
N GLU A 335 15.71 -20.21 -4.90
CA GLU A 335 16.90 -20.74 -4.21
C GLU A 335 16.69 -20.85 -2.69
N GLY A 336 15.64 -20.24 -2.14
CA GLY A 336 15.28 -20.26 -0.72
C GLY A 336 15.79 -19.08 0.10
N ASP A 337 16.33 -18.06 -0.55
CA ASP A 337 16.73 -16.82 0.11
C ASP A 337 15.49 -15.94 0.38
N PRO A 338 15.45 -15.15 1.46
CA PRO A 338 14.38 -14.20 1.69
C PRO A 338 14.19 -13.26 0.50
N LEU A 339 12.93 -13.08 0.06
CA LEU A 339 12.58 -12.26 -1.09
C LEU A 339 12.36 -10.80 -0.65
N PRO A 340 13.17 -9.84 -1.10
CA PRO A 340 12.87 -8.43 -0.89
C PRO A 340 11.79 -7.95 -1.86
N PHE A 341 10.81 -7.22 -1.33
CA PHE A 341 9.79 -6.50 -2.09
C PHE A 341 10.28 -5.07 -2.40
N GLY A 342 9.84 -4.50 -3.50
CA GLY A 342 9.96 -3.06 -3.73
C GLY A 342 9.09 -2.27 -2.77
N ALA A 343 9.54 -1.07 -2.36
CA ALA A 343 8.69 -0.17 -1.59
C ALA A 343 7.47 0.24 -2.45
N GLY A 344 6.28 0.12 -1.87
CA GLY A 344 5.00 0.42 -2.52
C GLY A 344 3.95 -0.67 -2.26
N LYS A 345 2.80 -0.49 -2.88
CA LYS A 345 1.62 -1.35 -2.70
C LYS A 345 1.80 -2.72 -3.33
N THR A 346 1.13 -3.71 -2.74
CA THR A 346 1.21 -5.09 -3.20
C THR A 346 -0.16 -5.63 -3.58
N TYR A 347 -0.28 -6.18 -4.79
CA TYR A 347 -1.41 -7.02 -5.20
C TYR A 347 -1.03 -8.50 -5.11
N ILE A 348 -1.89 -9.30 -4.48
CA ILE A 348 -1.69 -10.75 -4.34
C ILE A 348 -2.92 -11.50 -4.90
N ALA A 349 -2.75 -12.23 -5.98
CA ALA A 349 -3.74 -13.18 -6.46
C ALA A 349 -3.55 -14.54 -5.77
N ILE A 350 -4.61 -15.10 -5.19
CA ILE A 350 -4.59 -16.41 -4.53
C ILE A 350 -5.41 -17.38 -5.37
N SER A 351 -4.75 -18.39 -5.92
CA SER A 351 -5.32 -19.42 -6.79
C SER A 351 -5.06 -20.81 -6.27
N SER A 352 -5.89 -21.78 -6.70
CA SER A 352 -5.46 -23.17 -6.56
C SER A 352 -4.23 -23.46 -7.43
N PRO A 353 -3.52 -24.57 -7.20
CA PRO A 353 -2.37 -24.97 -8.02
C PRO A 353 -2.70 -25.22 -9.52
N GLU A 354 -3.97 -25.16 -9.91
CA GLU A 354 -4.40 -25.23 -11.31
C GLU A 354 -4.31 -23.87 -12.04
N GLY A 355 -4.07 -22.76 -11.32
CA GLY A 355 -3.86 -21.45 -11.92
C GLY A 355 -2.57 -21.35 -12.71
N THR A 356 -2.48 -20.34 -13.58
CA THR A 356 -1.30 -20.11 -14.42
C THR A 356 -0.90 -18.63 -14.39
N VAL A 357 0.38 -18.40 -14.68
CA VAL A 357 0.92 -17.06 -14.92
C VAL A 357 1.58 -17.09 -16.30
N GLU A 358 1.17 -16.18 -17.15
CA GLU A 358 1.78 -15.94 -18.45
C GLU A 358 2.29 -14.50 -18.49
N TRP A 359 3.39 -14.24 -19.18
CA TRP A 359 3.95 -12.90 -19.28
C TRP A 359 4.60 -12.65 -20.62
N THR A 360 4.69 -11.37 -20.98
CA THR A 360 5.39 -10.91 -22.17
C THR A 360 6.20 -9.66 -21.87
N ALA A 361 7.37 -9.54 -22.49
CA ALA A 361 8.15 -8.32 -22.53
C ALA A 361 7.70 -7.45 -23.72
N LYS A 362 7.70 -6.13 -23.57
CA LYS A 362 7.60 -5.22 -24.72
C LYS A 362 8.87 -5.35 -25.55
N GLU A 363 8.73 -5.38 -26.87
CA GLU A 363 9.92 -5.23 -27.73
C GLU A 363 10.56 -3.86 -27.44
N PRO A 364 11.90 -3.81 -27.29
CA PRO A 364 12.58 -2.53 -27.10
C PRO A 364 12.27 -1.62 -28.29
N GLU A 365 11.77 -0.43 -28.01
CA GLU A 365 11.62 0.59 -29.07
C GLU A 365 12.98 0.81 -29.70
N VAL A 366 13.13 0.36 -30.94
CA VAL A 366 14.31 0.69 -31.75
C VAL A 366 14.21 2.19 -32.03
N PRO A 367 15.12 3.03 -31.51
CA PRO A 367 15.06 4.46 -31.81
C PRO A 367 15.07 4.62 -33.34
N GLU A 368 14.03 5.29 -33.87
CA GLU A 368 13.99 5.66 -35.29
C GLU A 368 15.30 6.36 -35.57
N THR A 369 16.14 5.68 -36.33
CA THR A 369 17.39 6.26 -36.85
C THR A 369 16.95 7.36 -37.79
N THR A 370 16.93 8.58 -37.32
CA THR A 370 16.76 9.75 -38.17
C THR A 370 17.90 9.68 -39.21
N GLU A 371 17.61 9.19 -40.42
CA GLU A 371 18.52 9.27 -41.54
C GLU A 371 18.91 10.73 -41.67
N ALA A 372 20.16 11.02 -41.34
CA ALA A 372 20.73 12.32 -41.58
C ALA A 372 20.65 12.59 -43.10
N THR A 373 19.77 13.48 -43.48
CA THR A 373 19.70 14.02 -44.85
C THR A 373 21.07 14.61 -45.17
N VAL A 374 21.83 13.89 -45.98
CA VAL A 374 23.08 14.39 -46.57
C VAL A 374 22.69 15.59 -47.42
N PRO A 375 23.24 16.80 -47.22
CA PRO A 375 22.92 17.95 -48.05
C PRO A 375 23.47 17.67 -49.44
N GLU A 376 22.60 17.73 -50.44
CA GLU A 376 22.90 17.59 -51.86
C GLU A 376 23.92 18.67 -52.28
N THR A 377 25.14 18.24 -52.59
CA THR A 377 26.20 19.11 -53.05
C THR A 377 25.88 19.54 -54.49
N THR A 378 25.38 20.76 -54.64
CA THR A 378 25.20 21.41 -55.93
C THR A 378 26.55 21.53 -56.64
N ALA A 379 26.76 20.75 -57.69
CA ALA A 379 27.92 20.84 -58.60
C ALA A 379 27.86 22.20 -59.33
N ALA A 380 28.89 23.01 -59.14
CA ALA A 380 29.09 24.25 -59.88
C ALA A 380 29.41 23.94 -61.36
N THR A 381 28.59 24.42 -62.27
CA THR A 381 28.79 24.39 -63.74
C THR A 381 29.99 25.32 -64.11
N VAL A 382 31.02 24.79 -64.74
CA VAL A 382 32.13 25.50 -65.35
C VAL A 382 31.65 26.14 -66.70
N PRO A 383 31.85 27.43 -66.94
CA PRO A 383 31.44 28.03 -68.22
C PRO A 383 32.43 27.60 -69.36
N GLU A 384 31.83 27.16 -70.45
CA GLU A 384 32.46 26.77 -71.72
C GLU A 384 33.02 28.00 -72.41
N THR A 385 34.34 28.02 -72.68
CA THR A 385 35.05 29.06 -73.43
C THR A 385 34.79 28.91 -74.95
N ALA A 386 34.24 29.99 -75.53
CA ALA A 386 34.00 30.08 -76.97
C ALA A 386 35.32 30.12 -77.74
N GLU A 387 35.47 29.24 -78.69
CA GLU A 387 36.51 29.21 -79.70
C GLU A 387 36.16 30.15 -80.85
N THR A 388 36.98 31.18 -81.08
CA THR A 388 36.88 32.11 -82.22
C THR A 388 37.63 31.54 -83.36
N THR A 389 36.94 31.25 -84.45
CA THR A 389 37.58 31.03 -85.77
C THR A 389 37.44 32.26 -86.61
N ALA A 390 38.55 32.71 -87.17
CA ALA A 390 38.68 33.60 -88.35
C ALA A 390 39.93 33.20 -89.17
N PRO A 391 40.01 33.65 -90.38
CA PRO A 391 39.14 33.58 -91.53
C PRO A 391 39.55 32.50 -92.49
#